data_0cea3667c576237c7e8aae7f0b589d4b
#
_entry.id   0cea3667c576237c7e8aae7f0b589d4b
#
_cell.length_a   1.000
_cell.length_b   1.000
_cell.length_c   1.000
_cell.angle_alpha   90.00
_cell.angle_beta   90.00
_cell.angle_gamma   90.00
#
_symmetry.space_group_name_H-M   'P 1'
#
loop_
_entity.id
_entity.type
_entity.pdbx_description
1 polymer ?
#
loop_
_entity_poly.entity_id
_entity_poly.type
_entity_poly.pdbx_seq_one_letter_code
_entity_poly.pdbx_strand_id
1 'polypeptide(L)'
;MNSSNGNTGNTTVSSGTTSTSMNKSYSVFVRDYTLHILQTRLSRADLSNYELVESMILEELQYQIEQVNPARPKGSKWKIMTTLLPSQIADIICYTYSVVRIMSCGEHSDEAYDMLGIYQEDGPNKGIYVTSEDEFRRLARCYNYNIKIKECDEVLFQLKMQAKRVMLTREPNLIAVNNGIFDYDTKQLLPFDPSYVFTSKSKVNYNPNATNVVIHNAEDGSDWDVESWMNDLSDDPEIVNTLWEVLGAIVRPNVKWDKSAWLYSETGNNGKGTLCELMRQLCGDGSYASIPLSEMGKEFVLEPLTHATSIIVDENDVGTYIDKAANLKAIITGDVIQINRKFKMPIAFRFCGFMVQCLNEMPRIKDKSDSFYRRQLFIPFDKCFTGKERKYIKHDYLHRPEVLEYVLYKVLNMNYYTLSEPAACLRALNDYKMYVDPIRQYLDEFIDNFVWDFVPNSFLYDLYKEWHKLNAGNERSMKGKNTFLKEVKTILKKDYDDWEVADSPIRATTLINKEEPLIGDYDLVNWKNPQYKDRSTSQACTPTVQCTKTYRGIYRIKAAQTVLNNP
;
A
#
# COMPACT_ATOMS: atom_id res chain seq x y z
N MET A 1 -18.89 56.98 60.38
CA MET A 1 -18.36 58.36 60.22
C MET A 1 -17.85 58.44 58.79
N ASN A 2 -18.52 59.32 58.06
CA ASN A 2 -18.05 60.11 56.91
C ASN A 2 -17.45 59.38 55.71
N SER A 3 -17.80 59.70 54.55
CA SER A 3 -18.78 60.52 53.81
C SER A 3 -18.43 60.37 52.33
N SER A 4 -19.45 60.11 51.55
CA SER A 4 -19.68 60.57 50.18
C SER A 4 -18.52 61.25 49.42
N ASN A 5 -18.29 60.81 48.19
CA ASN A 5 -18.53 61.66 47.03
C ASN A 5 -18.55 60.89 45.74
N GLY A 6 -19.59 61.05 44.97
CA GLY A 6 -19.71 60.58 43.62
C GLY A 6 -18.82 61.38 42.67
N ASN A 7 -18.39 60.73 41.63
CA ASN A 7 -18.00 61.41 40.40
C ASN A 7 -18.39 60.58 39.21
N THR A 8 -19.43 61.04 38.54
CA THR A 8 -19.85 60.64 37.21
C THR A 8 -18.78 61.06 36.21
N GLY A 9 -17.95 60.12 35.80
CA GLY A 9 -17.01 60.28 34.68
C GLY A 9 -17.53 59.60 33.41
N ASN A 10 -18.17 60.40 32.58
CA ASN A 10 -18.42 60.08 31.16
C ASN A 10 -17.09 59.82 30.49
N THR A 11 -16.76 58.57 30.26
CA THR A 11 -15.65 58.16 29.36
C THR A 11 -16.18 58.07 27.93
N THR A 12 -16.04 59.20 27.23
CA THR A 12 -16.08 59.25 25.75
C THR A 12 -15.03 58.37 25.19
N VAL A 13 -15.48 57.20 24.72
CA VAL A 13 -14.70 56.36 23.80
C VAL A 13 -14.82 56.93 22.39
N SER A 14 -13.88 57.73 21.99
CA SER A 14 -13.73 58.09 20.58
C SER A 14 -12.37 58.77 20.33
N SER A 15 -11.81 58.48 19.22
CA SER A 15 -10.73 59.13 18.48
C SER A 15 -9.36 58.47 18.38
N GLY A 16 -9.18 57.26 18.89
CA GLY A 16 -7.90 56.53 18.66
C GLY A 16 -7.84 55.68 17.37
N THR A 17 -8.99 55.28 16.83
CA THR A 17 -9.08 54.31 15.70
C THR A 17 -8.93 54.95 14.31
N THR A 18 -9.23 56.23 14.14
CA THR A 18 -9.20 56.93 12.85
C THR A 18 -7.79 57.33 12.38
N SER A 19 -6.87 57.62 13.28
CA SER A 19 -5.51 58.07 12.91
C SER A 19 -4.59 56.89 12.47
N THR A 20 -4.79 55.70 12.98
CA THR A 20 -4.03 54.52 12.64
C THR A 20 -4.44 53.91 11.29
N SER A 21 -5.66 54.15 10.84
CA SER A 21 -6.18 53.61 9.57
C SER A 21 -5.72 54.39 8.32
N MET A 22 -5.29 55.64 8.47
CA MET A 22 -4.87 56.49 7.34
C MET A 22 -3.57 56.04 6.67
N ASN A 23 -2.67 55.36 7.39
CA ASN A 23 -1.37 54.94 6.89
C ASN A 23 -1.36 53.46 6.39
N LYS A 24 -2.45 52.71 6.55
CA LYS A 24 -2.53 51.33 6.07
C LYS A 24 -2.77 51.27 4.58
N SER A 25 -2.18 50.25 3.90
CA SER A 25 -2.58 49.90 2.52
C SER A 25 -4.02 49.35 2.52
N TYR A 26 -4.69 49.43 1.38
CA TYR A 26 -6.05 48.93 1.22
C TYR A 26 -6.18 47.44 1.60
N SER A 27 -5.24 46.63 1.16
CA SER A 27 -5.24 45.18 1.44
C SER A 27 -5.10 44.88 2.95
N VAL A 28 -4.22 45.59 3.65
CA VAL A 28 -4.05 45.43 5.10
C VAL A 28 -5.31 45.86 5.84
N PHE A 29 -5.93 46.98 5.42
CA PHE A 29 -7.18 47.46 5.99
C PHE A 29 -8.31 46.41 5.82
N VAL A 30 -8.51 45.91 4.63
CA VAL A 30 -9.54 44.88 4.33
C VAL A 30 -9.33 43.65 5.18
N ARG A 31 -8.10 43.17 5.29
CA ARG A 31 -7.74 41.99 6.09
C ARG A 31 -8.03 42.22 7.58
N ASP A 32 -7.57 43.33 8.13
CA ASP A 32 -7.71 43.62 9.57
C ASP A 32 -9.19 43.69 9.98
N TYR A 33 -10.03 44.32 9.16
CA TYR A 33 -11.47 44.40 9.44
C TYR A 33 -12.17 43.06 9.21
N THR A 34 -11.80 42.28 8.19
CA THR A 34 -12.32 40.92 8.00
C THR A 34 -12.05 40.07 9.23
N LEU A 35 -10.81 40.01 9.69
CA LEU A 35 -10.45 39.24 10.89
C LEU A 35 -11.12 39.78 12.17
N HIS A 36 -11.25 41.12 12.31
CA HIS A 36 -11.94 41.73 13.44
C HIS A 36 -13.40 41.26 13.52
N ILE A 37 -14.12 41.24 12.41
CA ILE A 37 -15.53 40.79 12.37
C ILE A 37 -15.65 39.33 12.73
N LEU A 38 -14.80 38.48 12.14
CA LEU A 38 -14.77 37.05 12.44
C LEU A 38 -14.53 36.79 13.94
N GLN A 39 -13.67 37.58 14.59
CA GLN A 39 -13.30 37.40 15.99
C GLN A 39 -14.29 37.97 16.98
N THR A 40 -15.00 39.05 16.62
CA THR A 40 -15.76 39.85 17.61
C THR A 40 -17.26 39.87 17.38
N ARG A 41 -17.73 39.61 16.15
CA ARG A 41 -19.14 39.76 15.78
C ARG A 41 -19.84 38.48 15.37
N LEU A 42 -19.11 37.42 15.03
CA LEU A 42 -19.67 36.15 14.59
C LEU A 42 -19.44 35.08 15.66
N SER A 43 -20.50 34.40 16.06
CA SER A 43 -20.40 33.20 16.88
C SER A 43 -19.98 32.01 16.02
N ARG A 44 -19.56 30.91 16.65
CA ARG A 44 -19.23 29.68 15.93
C ARG A 44 -20.42 29.13 15.11
N ALA A 45 -21.65 29.34 15.59
CA ALA A 45 -22.86 28.93 14.86
C ALA A 45 -23.11 29.82 13.62
N ASP A 46 -22.78 31.13 13.70
CA ASP A 46 -22.94 32.05 12.58
C ASP A 46 -21.97 31.77 11.45
N LEU A 47 -20.76 31.25 11.75
CA LEU A 47 -19.73 30.90 10.76
C LEU A 47 -20.19 29.83 9.77
N SER A 48 -21.18 29.03 10.10
CA SER A 48 -21.78 28.03 9.18
C SER A 48 -22.77 28.64 8.19
N ASN A 49 -23.21 29.91 8.40
CA ASN A 49 -24.08 30.62 7.50
C ASN A 49 -23.29 31.52 6.56
N TYR A 50 -22.96 31.03 5.38
CA TYR A 50 -22.10 31.72 4.41
C TYR A 50 -22.62 33.10 3.99
N GLU A 51 -23.95 33.25 3.78
CA GLU A 51 -24.58 34.50 3.38
C GLU A 51 -24.49 35.55 4.50
N LEU A 52 -24.70 35.13 5.75
CA LEU A 52 -24.56 36.02 6.93
C LEU A 52 -23.10 36.51 7.06
N VAL A 53 -22.13 35.60 6.90
CA VAL A 53 -20.70 35.96 7.01
C VAL A 53 -20.32 36.93 5.89
N GLU A 54 -20.73 36.71 4.65
CA GLU A 54 -20.48 37.58 3.51
C GLU A 54 -21.10 38.98 3.75
N SER A 55 -22.40 39.03 4.08
CA SER A 55 -23.12 40.31 4.27
C SER A 55 -22.51 41.14 5.39
N MET A 56 -22.26 40.56 6.57
CA MET A 56 -21.68 41.26 7.70
C MET A 56 -20.29 41.82 7.40
N ILE A 57 -19.45 41.10 6.70
CA ILE A 57 -18.12 41.58 6.32
C ILE A 57 -18.21 42.72 5.31
N LEU A 58 -19.04 42.59 4.28
CA LEU A 58 -19.21 43.61 3.25
C LEU A 58 -19.83 44.88 3.78
N GLU A 59 -20.87 44.81 4.61
CA GLU A 59 -21.53 45.97 5.24
C GLU A 59 -20.57 46.73 6.15
N GLU A 60 -19.83 46.06 7.01
CA GLU A 60 -18.85 46.69 7.88
C GLU A 60 -17.72 47.35 7.09
N LEU A 61 -17.16 46.64 6.10
CA LEU A 61 -16.12 47.23 5.24
C LEU A 61 -16.63 48.43 4.46
N GLN A 62 -17.85 48.38 3.94
CA GLN A 62 -18.48 49.55 3.30
C GLN A 62 -18.54 50.73 4.26
N TYR A 63 -19.10 50.49 5.46
CA TYR A 63 -19.19 51.56 6.48
C TYR A 63 -17.82 52.14 6.81
N GLN A 64 -16.82 51.32 7.03
CA GLN A 64 -15.47 51.78 7.39
C GLN A 64 -14.77 52.53 6.23
N ILE A 65 -14.96 52.06 4.99
CA ILE A 65 -14.41 52.73 3.78
C ILE A 65 -15.07 54.11 3.60
N GLU A 66 -16.37 54.22 3.84
CA GLU A 66 -17.10 55.52 3.80
C GLU A 66 -16.62 56.51 4.87
N GLN A 67 -16.19 56.02 6.04
CA GLN A 67 -15.60 56.88 7.08
C GLN A 67 -14.18 57.36 6.75
N VAL A 68 -13.39 56.54 6.06
CA VAL A 68 -11.98 56.87 5.74
C VAL A 68 -11.85 57.69 4.45
N ASN A 69 -12.70 57.48 3.45
CA ASN A 69 -12.62 58.09 2.13
C ASN A 69 -12.73 59.64 2.12
N PRO A 70 -13.49 60.32 3.00
CA PRO A 70 -13.52 61.79 3.00
C PRO A 70 -12.17 62.45 3.27
N ALA A 71 -11.32 61.84 4.07
CA ALA A 71 -9.98 62.34 4.40
C ALA A 71 -8.90 61.98 3.32
N ARG A 72 -9.24 61.20 2.30
CA ARG A 72 -8.29 60.76 1.26
C ARG A 72 -8.34 61.69 0.03
N PRO A 73 -7.20 61.93 -0.65
CA PRO A 73 -7.15 62.68 -1.90
C PRO A 73 -8.06 62.07 -2.98
N LYS A 74 -8.60 62.91 -3.86
CA LYS A 74 -9.60 62.52 -4.88
C LYS A 74 -9.20 61.31 -5.74
N GLY A 75 -7.90 61.09 -6.03
CA GLY A 75 -7.37 59.97 -6.82
C GLY A 75 -6.96 58.74 -6.02
N SER A 76 -7.05 58.77 -4.65
CA SER A 76 -6.64 57.68 -3.76
C SER A 76 -7.78 57.13 -2.89
N LYS A 77 -9.04 57.47 -3.24
CA LYS A 77 -10.22 56.94 -2.54
C LYS A 77 -10.33 55.44 -2.80
N TRP A 78 -10.66 54.71 -1.76
CA TRP A 78 -10.87 53.28 -1.83
C TRP A 78 -12.21 52.92 -2.44
N LYS A 79 -12.24 51.87 -3.27
CA LYS A 79 -13.46 51.37 -3.90
C LYS A 79 -14.24 50.53 -2.87
N ILE A 80 -15.56 50.75 -2.80
CA ILE A 80 -16.46 49.90 -2.01
C ILE A 80 -16.54 48.55 -2.69
N MET A 81 -16.46 47.48 -1.89
CA MET A 81 -16.52 46.11 -2.33
C MET A 81 -17.97 45.64 -2.38
N THR A 82 -18.28 44.85 -3.41
CA THR A 82 -19.61 44.23 -3.59
C THR A 82 -19.53 42.70 -3.47
N THR A 83 -18.33 42.13 -3.42
CA THR A 83 -18.05 40.71 -3.27
C THR A 83 -16.76 40.53 -2.50
N LEU A 84 -16.63 39.40 -1.80
CA LEU A 84 -15.40 39.05 -1.08
C LEU A 84 -14.25 38.79 -2.05
N LEU A 85 -13.05 39.25 -1.69
CA LEU A 85 -11.82 38.95 -2.41
C LEU A 85 -11.35 37.50 -2.13
N PRO A 86 -10.57 36.89 -3.06
CA PRO A 86 -9.97 35.55 -2.80
C PRO A 86 -9.18 35.47 -1.49
N SER A 87 -8.43 36.51 -1.13
CA SER A 87 -7.70 36.59 0.13
C SER A 87 -8.60 36.59 1.36
N GLN A 88 -9.73 37.28 1.32
CA GLN A 88 -10.71 37.29 2.42
C GLN A 88 -11.37 35.91 2.55
N ILE A 89 -11.74 35.28 1.45
CA ILE A 89 -12.30 33.92 1.44
C ILE A 89 -11.31 32.96 2.07
N ALA A 90 -10.02 33.05 1.74
CA ALA A 90 -8.98 32.23 2.37
C ALA A 90 -8.86 32.51 3.88
N ASP A 91 -8.88 33.79 4.32
CA ASP A 91 -8.85 34.17 5.73
C ASP A 91 -10.08 33.62 6.49
N ILE A 92 -11.27 33.68 5.89
CA ILE A 92 -12.51 33.12 6.45
C ILE A 92 -12.42 31.62 6.60
N ILE A 93 -11.97 30.91 5.54
CA ILE A 93 -11.83 29.45 5.56
C ILE A 93 -10.81 29.02 6.61
N CYS A 94 -9.65 29.66 6.70
CA CYS A 94 -8.64 29.38 7.73
C CYS A 94 -9.13 29.66 9.16
N TYR A 95 -10.00 30.66 9.33
CA TYR A 95 -10.56 30.99 10.63
C TYR A 95 -11.66 30.00 11.06
N THR A 96 -12.53 29.64 10.11
CA THR A 96 -13.70 28.79 10.36
C THR A 96 -13.35 27.32 10.51
N TYR A 97 -12.40 26.84 9.72
CA TYR A 97 -12.05 25.42 9.62
C TYR A 97 -10.60 25.16 10.01
N SER A 98 -10.33 23.96 10.52
CA SER A 98 -8.97 23.47 10.72
C SER A 98 -8.35 23.11 9.37
N VAL A 99 -7.66 24.07 8.77
CA VAL A 99 -6.94 23.90 7.50
C VAL A 99 -5.46 23.72 7.77
N VAL A 100 -4.87 22.70 7.16
CA VAL A 100 -3.45 22.37 7.29
C VAL A 100 -2.80 22.15 5.93
N ARG A 101 -1.49 22.27 5.90
CA ARG A 101 -0.65 21.87 4.78
C ARG A 101 0.09 20.60 5.14
N ILE A 102 -0.32 19.47 4.53
CA ILE A 102 0.15 18.15 4.87
C ILE A 102 1.41 17.83 4.06
N MET A 103 2.52 17.56 4.75
CA MET A 103 3.78 17.14 4.17
C MET A 103 3.64 15.74 3.55
N SER A 104 4.05 15.59 2.29
CA SER A 104 3.88 14.33 1.55
C SER A 104 4.87 13.23 1.97
N CYS A 105 6.08 13.59 2.44
CA CYS A 105 7.17 12.63 2.59
C CYS A 105 8.09 12.83 3.81
N GLY A 106 7.84 13.82 4.67
CA GLY A 106 8.63 14.14 5.86
C GLY A 106 9.05 15.60 5.94
N GLU A 107 9.69 16.00 7.05
CA GLU A 107 9.98 17.40 7.40
C GLU A 107 10.80 18.17 6.36
N HIS A 108 11.66 17.48 5.64
CA HIS A 108 12.53 18.07 4.60
C HIS A 108 11.96 17.95 3.19
N SER A 109 10.68 17.53 3.01
CA SER A 109 10.05 17.52 1.70
C SER A 109 9.88 18.94 1.15
N ASP A 110 10.00 19.09 -0.18
CA ASP A 110 9.76 20.35 -0.85
C ASP A 110 8.30 20.78 -0.62
N GLU A 111 8.12 22.01 -0.18
CA GLU A 111 6.82 22.61 0.14
C GLU A 111 5.87 22.64 -1.07
N ALA A 112 6.40 22.63 -2.28
CA ALA A 112 5.60 22.58 -3.51
C ALA A 112 4.74 21.32 -3.61
N TYR A 113 5.15 20.24 -2.95
CA TYR A 113 4.45 18.93 -2.97
C TYR A 113 3.46 18.76 -1.83
N ASP A 114 3.39 19.71 -0.88
CA ASP A 114 2.46 19.63 0.24
C ASP A 114 1.00 19.67 -0.26
N MET A 115 0.15 18.89 0.36
CA MET A 115 -1.30 18.87 0.09
C MET A 115 -2.04 19.75 1.08
N LEU A 116 -3.01 20.53 0.62
CA LEU A 116 -3.96 21.17 1.54
C LEU A 116 -4.91 20.11 2.09
N GLY A 117 -5.20 20.18 3.38
CA GLY A 117 -6.19 19.37 4.06
C GLY A 117 -7.14 20.22 4.89
N ILE A 118 -8.42 19.87 4.85
CA ILE A 118 -9.45 20.49 5.69
C ILE A 118 -10.09 19.41 6.58
N TYR A 119 -10.06 19.63 7.89
CA TYR A 119 -10.64 18.71 8.86
C TYR A 119 -12.16 18.71 8.78
N GLN A 120 -12.75 17.52 8.82
CA GLN A 120 -14.20 17.34 8.80
C GLN A 120 -14.72 17.08 10.21
N GLU A 121 -15.56 17.98 10.73
CA GLU A 121 -16.15 17.87 12.06
C GLU A 121 -17.39 16.96 12.07
N ASP A 122 -18.02 16.75 10.91
CA ASP A 122 -19.24 15.95 10.73
C ASP A 122 -19.26 15.20 9.40
N GLY A 123 -20.37 14.53 9.11
CA GLY A 123 -20.57 13.79 7.87
C GLY A 123 -19.75 12.51 7.76
N PRO A 124 -19.70 11.90 6.56
CA PRO A 124 -19.06 10.60 6.34
C PRO A 124 -17.54 10.63 6.54
N ASN A 125 -16.94 11.81 6.41
CA ASN A 125 -15.49 12.02 6.59
C ASN A 125 -15.13 12.62 7.95
N LYS A 126 -16.07 12.64 8.90
CA LYS A 126 -15.80 13.12 10.26
C LYS A 126 -14.51 12.52 10.84
N GLY A 127 -13.66 13.39 11.39
CA GLY A 127 -12.42 13.00 12.07
C GLY A 127 -11.20 12.87 11.18
N ILE A 128 -11.31 13.10 9.86
CA ILE A 128 -10.18 13.08 8.93
C ILE A 128 -10.04 14.40 8.15
N TYR A 129 -8.88 14.57 7.53
CA TYR A 129 -8.60 15.69 6.64
C TYR A 129 -8.89 15.31 5.19
N VAL A 130 -9.82 16.00 4.55
CA VAL A 130 -10.10 15.89 3.12
C VAL A 130 -9.10 16.76 2.35
N THR A 131 -8.41 16.16 1.37
CA THR A 131 -7.36 16.83 0.59
C THR A 131 -7.77 17.15 -0.85
N SER A 132 -9.05 16.99 -1.18
CA SER A 132 -9.60 17.35 -2.48
C SER A 132 -9.61 18.86 -2.67
N GLU A 133 -8.95 19.37 -3.70
CA GLU A 133 -9.01 20.79 -4.08
C GLU A 133 -10.42 21.23 -4.43
N ASP A 134 -11.27 20.33 -4.91
CA ASP A 134 -12.65 20.65 -5.26
C ASP A 134 -13.51 20.96 -4.02
N GLU A 135 -13.15 20.39 -2.86
CA GLU A 135 -13.79 20.76 -1.60
C GLU A 135 -13.52 22.22 -1.24
N PHE A 136 -12.28 22.68 -1.38
CA PHE A 136 -11.93 24.07 -1.17
C PHE A 136 -12.57 25.01 -2.20
N ARG A 137 -12.64 24.60 -3.49
CA ARG A 137 -13.32 25.35 -4.54
C ARG A 137 -14.82 25.47 -4.26
N ARG A 138 -15.44 24.39 -3.75
CA ARG A 138 -16.83 24.38 -3.34
C ARG A 138 -17.08 25.37 -2.19
N LEU A 139 -16.23 25.35 -1.16
CA LEU A 139 -16.30 26.30 -0.06
C LEU A 139 -16.09 27.75 -0.54
N ALA A 140 -15.11 28.01 -1.40
CA ALA A 140 -14.89 29.35 -1.95
C ALA A 140 -16.14 29.87 -2.69
N ARG A 141 -16.82 28.98 -3.41
CA ARG A 141 -18.08 29.32 -4.11
C ARG A 141 -19.25 29.58 -3.15
N CYS A 142 -19.26 29.00 -1.96
CA CYS A 142 -20.27 29.30 -0.96
C CYS A 142 -20.19 30.77 -0.48
N TYR A 143 -18.98 31.35 -0.41
CA TYR A 143 -18.75 32.75 -0.01
C TYR A 143 -18.82 33.73 -1.19
N ASN A 144 -18.67 33.29 -2.42
CA ASN A 144 -18.84 34.11 -3.62
C ASN A 144 -19.34 33.22 -4.75
N TYR A 145 -20.64 33.22 -5.00
CA TYR A 145 -21.29 32.37 -6.00
C TYR A 145 -20.70 32.56 -7.42
N ASN A 146 -20.27 33.77 -7.76
CA ASN A 146 -19.76 34.13 -9.09
C ASN A 146 -18.22 34.05 -9.20
N ILE A 147 -17.55 33.43 -8.21
CA ILE A 147 -16.09 33.30 -8.21
C ILE A 147 -15.60 32.57 -9.46
N LYS A 148 -14.59 33.11 -10.12
CA LYS A 148 -13.99 32.54 -11.33
C LYS A 148 -12.96 31.46 -10.97
N ILE A 149 -12.67 30.56 -11.91
CA ILE A 149 -11.68 29.50 -11.73
C ILE A 149 -10.33 30.06 -11.26
N LYS A 150 -9.82 31.12 -11.90
CA LYS A 150 -8.55 31.77 -11.49
C LYS A 150 -8.58 32.33 -10.07
N GLU A 151 -9.72 32.84 -9.66
CA GLU A 151 -9.91 33.35 -8.29
C GLU A 151 -9.98 32.21 -7.27
N CYS A 152 -10.58 31.07 -7.64
CA CYS A 152 -10.51 29.84 -6.82
C CYS A 152 -9.06 29.34 -6.66
N ASP A 153 -8.26 29.37 -7.75
CA ASP A 153 -6.86 28.99 -7.68
C ASP A 153 -6.05 29.96 -6.80
N GLU A 154 -6.42 31.25 -6.78
CA GLU A 154 -5.85 32.23 -5.86
C GLU A 154 -6.23 31.93 -4.40
N VAL A 155 -7.48 31.55 -4.13
CA VAL A 155 -7.88 31.08 -2.78
C VAL A 155 -7.02 29.89 -2.33
N LEU A 156 -6.85 28.89 -3.20
CA LEU A 156 -5.99 27.72 -2.90
C LEU A 156 -4.55 28.13 -2.61
N PHE A 157 -4.00 29.08 -3.38
CA PHE A 157 -2.65 29.61 -3.16
C PHE A 157 -2.55 30.33 -1.81
N GLN A 158 -3.50 31.20 -1.47
CA GLN A 158 -3.53 31.90 -0.19
C GLN A 158 -3.66 30.93 0.99
N LEU A 159 -4.52 29.92 0.88
CA LEU A 159 -4.64 28.86 1.89
C LEU A 159 -3.32 28.12 2.11
N LYS A 160 -2.60 27.78 1.03
CA LYS A 160 -1.27 27.16 1.15
C LYS A 160 -0.26 28.03 1.86
N MET A 161 -0.31 29.34 1.66
CA MET A 161 0.62 30.27 2.33
C MET A 161 0.30 30.49 3.81
N GLN A 162 -0.96 30.37 4.20
CA GLN A 162 -1.42 30.63 5.57
C GLN A 162 -1.47 29.37 6.44
N ALA A 163 -1.81 28.21 5.85
CA ALA A 163 -2.04 26.98 6.58
C ALA A 163 -0.76 26.45 7.26
N LYS A 164 -0.91 26.00 8.50
CA LYS A 164 0.18 25.37 9.26
C LYS A 164 0.64 24.09 8.57
N ARG A 165 1.95 23.93 8.44
CA ARG A 165 2.58 22.72 7.89
C ARG A 165 2.62 21.63 8.95
N VAL A 166 2.10 20.43 8.62
CA VAL A 166 1.99 19.29 9.54
C VAL A 166 2.35 17.98 8.84
N MET A 167 2.74 16.98 9.61
CA MET A 167 2.91 15.60 9.10
C MET A 167 1.63 14.78 9.27
N LEU A 168 1.49 13.74 8.45
CA LEU A 168 0.49 12.71 8.70
C LEU A 168 0.81 11.97 10.01
N THR A 169 -0.23 11.61 10.75
CA THR A 169 -0.14 10.68 11.88
C THR A 169 0.33 9.31 11.37
N ARG A 170 1.49 8.85 11.87
CA ARG A 170 2.16 7.61 11.42
C ARG A 170 2.41 6.61 12.55
N GLU A 171 1.87 6.86 13.71
CA GLU A 171 1.91 5.95 14.84
C GLU A 171 1.17 4.65 14.51
N PRO A 172 1.85 3.48 14.59
CA PRO A 172 1.27 2.20 14.16
C PRO A 172 0.16 1.69 15.08
N ASN A 173 0.08 2.22 16.30
CA ASN A 173 -0.96 1.88 17.27
C ASN A 173 -2.22 2.76 17.15
N LEU A 174 -2.19 3.88 16.43
CA LEU A 174 -3.34 4.76 16.24
C LEU A 174 -4.06 4.49 14.92
N ILE A 175 -5.30 4.05 15.02
CA ILE A 175 -6.11 3.62 13.88
C ILE A 175 -7.39 4.45 13.81
N ALA A 176 -7.56 5.22 12.73
CA ALA A 176 -8.79 5.97 12.51
C ALA A 176 -9.92 5.00 12.07
N VAL A 177 -10.96 4.90 12.90
CA VAL A 177 -12.20 4.14 12.62
C VAL A 177 -13.38 5.11 12.48
N ASN A 178 -14.57 4.62 12.13
CA ASN A 178 -15.67 5.53 11.79
C ASN A 178 -16.14 6.42 12.96
N ASN A 179 -16.05 5.94 14.18
CA ASN A 179 -16.53 6.64 15.39
C ASN A 179 -15.42 7.15 16.32
N GLY A 180 -14.13 7.10 15.92
CA GLY A 180 -13.03 7.61 16.75
C GLY A 180 -11.66 7.16 16.28
N ILE A 181 -10.68 7.27 17.15
CA ILE A 181 -9.30 6.80 16.96
C ILE A 181 -9.09 5.63 17.92
N PHE A 182 -8.91 4.43 17.39
CA PHE A 182 -8.63 3.25 18.22
C PHE A 182 -7.13 3.20 18.54
N ASP A 183 -6.82 3.12 19.82
CA ASP A 183 -5.46 2.88 20.30
C ASP A 183 -5.26 1.37 20.48
N TYR A 184 -4.41 0.80 19.63
CA TYR A 184 -4.15 -0.64 19.59
C TYR A 184 -3.40 -1.17 20.82
N ASP A 185 -2.59 -0.35 21.48
CA ASP A 185 -1.83 -0.75 22.64
C ASP A 185 -2.72 -0.80 23.89
N THR A 186 -3.57 0.20 24.07
CA THR A 186 -4.49 0.28 25.21
C THR A 186 -5.85 -0.38 24.96
N LYS A 187 -6.17 -0.72 23.69
CA LYS A 187 -7.47 -1.26 23.25
C LYS A 187 -8.65 -0.33 23.54
N GLN A 188 -8.40 0.97 23.54
CA GLN A 188 -9.41 1.99 23.81
C GLN A 188 -9.75 2.82 22.58
N LEU A 189 -11.00 3.25 22.50
CA LEU A 189 -11.47 4.19 21.52
C LEU A 189 -11.34 5.62 22.05
N LEU A 190 -10.51 6.44 21.42
CA LEU A 190 -10.31 7.85 21.71
C LEU A 190 -11.25 8.70 20.84
N PRO A 191 -11.67 9.88 21.32
CA PRO A 191 -12.42 10.80 20.49
C PRO A 191 -11.55 11.32 19.34
N PHE A 192 -12.20 11.78 18.27
CA PHE A 192 -11.51 12.50 17.20
C PHE A 192 -10.97 13.83 17.69
N ASP A 193 -9.76 14.16 17.26
CA ASP A 193 -9.08 15.43 17.54
C ASP A 193 -8.29 15.90 16.30
N PRO A 194 -8.41 17.19 15.90
CA PRO A 194 -7.71 17.73 14.73
C PRO A 194 -6.18 17.69 14.81
N SER A 195 -5.60 17.46 15.99
CA SER A 195 -4.15 17.28 16.15
C SER A 195 -3.65 15.99 15.50
N TYR A 196 -4.52 14.98 15.34
CA TYR A 196 -4.23 13.77 14.60
C TYR A 196 -4.58 13.94 13.12
N VAL A 197 -3.58 13.84 12.27
CA VAL A 197 -3.73 14.11 10.83
C VAL A 197 -3.90 12.80 10.06
N PHE A 198 -5.14 12.35 9.94
CA PHE A 198 -5.52 11.23 9.09
C PHE A 198 -6.18 11.72 7.81
N THR A 199 -5.90 11.11 6.67
CA THR A 199 -6.55 11.40 5.37
C THR A 199 -7.51 10.30 4.94
N SER A 200 -7.58 9.22 5.71
CA SER A 200 -8.45 8.07 5.48
C SER A 200 -8.76 7.38 6.79
N LYS A 201 -9.87 6.65 6.86
CA LYS A 201 -10.29 5.85 8.04
C LYS A 201 -11.07 4.62 7.59
N SER A 202 -11.15 3.60 8.45
CA SER A 202 -12.18 2.56 8.30
C SER A 202 -13.57 3.18 8.41
N LYS A 203 -14.50 2.76 7.58
CA LYS A 203 -15.89 3.24 7.62
C LYS A 203 -16.77 2.46 8.59
N VAL A 204 -16.19 1.54 9.34
CA VAL A 204 -16.86 0.71 10.35
C VAL A 204 -16.66 1.31 11.74
N ASN A 205 -17.71 1.30 12.57
CA ASN A 205 -17.61 1.71 13.97
C ASN A 205 -16.88 0.63 14.77
N TYR A 206 -15.98 1.05 15.66
CA TYR A 206 -15.48 0.15 16.68
C TYR A 206 -16.53 0.05 17.81
N ASN A 207 -16.97 -1.19 18.05
CA ASN A 207 -17.92 -1.52 19.12
C ASN A 207 -17.26 -2.51 20.09
N PRO A 208 -16.93 -2.11 21.33
CA PRO A 208 -16.27 -2.99 22.29
C PRO A 208 -17.17 -4.16 22.76
N ASN A 209 -18.48 -4.11 22.48
CA ASN A 209 -19.44 -5.15 22.83
C ASN A 209 -19.90 -5.95 21.61
N ALA A 210 -19.22 -5.82 20.45
CA ALA A 210 -19.58 -6.56 19.25
C ALA A 210 -19.43 -8.08 19.49
N THR A 211 -20.39 -8.85 19.02
CA THR A 211 -20.42 -10.30 19.12
C THR A 211 -20.60 -10.94 17.75
N ASN A 212 -20.13 -12.16 17.58
CA ASN A 212 -20.35 -12.92 16.36
C ASN A 212 -21.84 -13.24 16.21
N VAL A 213 -22.51 -12.56 15.29
CA VAL A 213 -23.96 -12.69 15.08
C VAL A 213 -24.25 -13.87 14.17
N VAL A 214 -25.26 -14.66 14.54
CA VAL A 214 -25.79 -15.73 13.70
C VAL A 214 -26.95 -15.18 12.89
N ILE A 215 -26.88 -15.34 11.56
CA ILE A 215 -27.90 -14.91 10.62
C ILE A 215 -28.59 -16.14 10.06
N HIS A 216 -29.90 -16.26 10.32
CA HIS A 216 -30.72 -17.31 9.73
C HIS A 216 -31.16 -16.93 8.33
N ASN A 217 -30.91 -17.79 7.34
CA ASN A 217 -31.39 -17.61 5.99
C ASN A 217 -32.71 -18.32 5.80
N ALA A 218 -33.79 -17.56 5.56
CA ALA A 218 -35.12 -18.11 5.39
C ALA A 218 -35.32 -18.86 4.05
N GLU A 219 -34.44 -18.67 3.05
CA GLU A 219 -34.56 -19.30 1.74
C GLU A 219 -34.03 -20.75 1.74
N ASP A 220 -32.94 -21.01 2.42
CA ASP A 220 -32.28 -22.32 2.45
C ASP A 220 -32.28 -22.97 3.83
N GLY A 221 -32.80 -22.26 4.86
CA GLY A 221 -32.86 -22.72 6.24
C GLY A 221 -31.53 -22.86 6.95
N SER A 222 -30.45 -22.29 6.37
CA SER A 222 -29.10 -22.35 6.96
C SER A 222 -28.85 -21.20 7.93
N ASP A 223 -28.07 -21.49 8.98
CA ASP A 223 -27.49 -20.47 9.83
C ASP A 223 -26.08 -20.11 9.31
N TRP A 224 -25.76 -18.83 9.39
CA TRP A 224 -24.46 -18.31 8.99
C TRP A 224 -23.92 -17.34 10.05
N ASP A 225 -22.64 -17.43 10.29
CA ASP A 225 -21.85 -16.45 11.04
C ASP A 225 -20.48 -16.29 10.40
N VAL A 226 -19.82 -15.14 10.65
CA VAL A 226 -18.58 -14.81 9.97
C VAL A 226 -17.39 -15.69 10.41
N GLU A 227 -17.38 -16.19 11.66
CA GLU A 227 -16.29 -17.07 12.10
C GLU A 227 -16.35 -18.44 11.44
N SER A 228 -17.55 -19.06 11.44
CA SER A 228 -17.77 -20.33 10.74
C SER A 228 -17.45 -20.21 9.26
N TRP A 229 -17.88 -19.10 8.61
CA TRP A 229 -17.56 -18.84 7.22
C TRP A 229 -16.04 -18.68 6.97
N MET A 230 -15.33 -17.97 7.82
CA MET A 230 -13.86 -17.86 7.71
C MET A 230 -13.17 -19.22 7.87
N ASN A 231 -13.63 -20.06 8.79
CA ASN A 231 -13.14 -21.43 8.96
C ASN A 231 -13.43 -22.32 7.75
N ASP A 232 -14.53 -22.04 7.03
CA ASP A 232 -14.84 -22.75 5.80
C ASP A 232 -13.89 -22.43 4.62
N LEU A 233 -13.14 -21.35 4.66
CA LEU A 233 -12.22 -20.95 3.58
C LEU A 233 -10.97 -21.85 3.47
N SER A 234 -10.54 -22.48 4.56
CA SER A 234 -9.42 -23.42 4.56
C SER A 234 -9.62 -24.53 5.61
N ASP A 235 -9.08 -25.72 5.32
CA ASP A 235 -9.02 -26.81 6.31
C ASP A 235 -7.81 -26.66 7.25
N ASP A 236 -6.87 -25.78 6.92
CA ASP A 236 -5.70 -25.47 7.75
C ASP A 236 -6.01 -24.28 8.66
N PRO A 237 -6.10 -24.49 9.98
CA PRO A 237 -6.41 -23.43 10.95
C PRO A 237 -5.34 -22.33 10.99
N GLU A 238 -4.08 -22.64 10.61
CA GLU A 238 -3.02 -21.62 10.53
C GLU A 238 -3.28 -20.65 9.37
N ILE A 239 -3.80 -21.16 8.24
CA ILE A 239 -4.25 -20.32 7.11
C ILE A 239 -5.42 -19.44 7.54
N VAL A 240 -6.43 -19.99 8.22
CA VAL A 240 -7.58 -19.20 8.71
C VAL A 240 -7.11 -18.09 9.65
N ASN A 241 -6.19 -18.38 10.59
CA ASN A 241 -5.61 -17.35 11.46
C ASN A 241 -4.88 -16.28 10.65
N THR A 242 -4.10 -16.68 9.64
CA THR A 242 -3.39 -15.74 8.75
C THR A 242 -4.38 -14.84 7.96
N LEU A 243 -5.53 -15.37 7.55
CA LEU A 243 -6.58 -14.55 6.91
C LEU A 243 -7.15 -13.50 7.87
N TRP A 244 -7.35 -13.83 9.16
CA TRP A 244 -7.72 -12.85 10.17
C TRP A 244 -6.64 -11.78 10.38
N GLU A 245 -5.37 -12.17 10.40
CA GLU A 245 -4.25 -11.23 10.47
C GLU A 245 -4.22 -10.29 9.25
N VAL A 246 -4.49 -10.80 8.05
CA VAL A 246 -4.59 -10.01 6.82
C VAL A 246 -5.74 -8.99 6.90
N LEU A 247 -6.91 -9.39 7.41
CA LEU A 247 -8.01 -8.45 7.66
C LEU A 247 -7.61 -7.33 8.63
N GLY A 248 -6.87 -7.67 9.67
CA GLY A 248 -6.34 -6.66 10.58
C GLY A 248 -5.25 -5.79 9.96
N ALA A 249 -4.42 -6.34 9.07
CA ALA A 249 -3.38 -5.57 8.38
C ALA A 249 -3.97 -4.48 7.46
N ILE A 250 -5.10 -4.76 6.83
CA ILE A 250 -5.81 -3.80 5.96
C ILE A 250 -6.29 -2.56 6.71
N VAL A 251 -6.77 -2.74 7.94
CA VAL A 251 -7.30 -1.63 8.76
C VAL A 251 -6.23 -0.96 9.63
N ARG A 252 -4.99 -1.45 9.61
CA ARG A 252 -3.84 -0.94 10.38
C ARG A 252 -2.75 -0.41 9.43
N PRO A 253 -2.94 0.73 8.74
CA PRO A 253 -2.06 1.19 7.65
C PRO A 253 -0.76 1.59 8.31
N ASN A 254 -0.34 2.04 9.24
CA ASN A 254 0.99 2.51 9.67
C ASN A 254 1.90 1.42 10.26
N VAL A 255 1.41 0.19 10.36
CA VAL A 255 2.26 -0.94 10.74
C VAL A 255 3.17 -1.32 9.58
N LYS A 256 4.44 -1.54 9.89
CA LYS A 256 5.44 -1.94 8.90
C LYS A 256 5.37 -3.45 8.68
N TRP A 257 4.46 -3.87 7.80
CA TRP A 257 4.24 -5.30 7.53
C TRP A 257 5.36 -5.94 6.71
N ASP A 258 6.03 -5.17 5.86
CA ASP A 258 7.09 -5.62 4.94
C ASP A 258 6.67 -6.77 3.99
N LYS A 259 5.37 -7.05 3.91
CA LYS A 259 4.76 -8.09 3.09
C LYS A 259 3.49 -7.61 2.40
N SER A 260 3.12 -8.31 1.33
CA SER A 260 1.81 -8.25 0.67
C SER A 260 1.20 -9.64 0.63
N ALA A 261 -0.12 -9.74 0.78
CA ALA A 261 -0.84 -11.00 0.69
C ALA A 261 -1.23 -11.31 -0.76
N TRP A 262 -0.89 -12.50 -1.24
CA TRP A 262 -1.22 -13.00 -2.55
C TRP A 262 -2.13 -14.23 -2.40
N LEU A 263 -3.44 -14.01 -2.56
CA LEU A 263 -4.46 -15.05 -2.43
C LEU A 263 -4.50 -15.85 -3.74
N TYR A 264 -3.99 -17.06 -3.71
CA TYR A 264 -3.76 -17.86 -4.90
C TYR A 264 -4.66 -19.10 -4.97
N SER A 265 -5.21 -19.35 -6.15
CA SER A 265 -5.87 -20.61 -6.50
C SER A 265 -5.98 -20.73 -8.01
N GLU A 266 -5.69 -21.90 -8.56
CA GLU A 266 -5.88 -22.22 -9.98
C GLU A 266 -7.35 -22.38 -10.36
N THR A 267 -8.20 -22.70 -9.36
CA THR A 267 -9.64 -22.89 -9.58
C THR A 267 -10.42 -21.63 -9.23
N GLY A 268 -11.56 -21.43 -9.87
CA GLY A 268 -12.53 -20.40 -9.48
C GLY A 268 -13.37 -20.82 -8.27
N ASN A 269 -14.27 -19.92 -7.83
CA ASN A 269 -15.28 -20.16 -6.77
C ASN A 269 -14.71 -20.68 -5.45
N ASN A 270 -13.61 -20.10 -5.01
CA ASN A 270 -12.87 -20.49 -3.80
C ASN A 270 -12.99 -19.48 -2.64
N GLY A 271 -13.85 -18.47 -2.77
CA GLY A 271 -14.09 -17.48 -1.72
C GLY A 271 -13.17 -16.25 -1.72
N LYS A 272 -12.09 -16.20 -2.54
CA LYS A 272 -11.20 -15.03 -2.63
C LYS A 272 -11.96 -13.72 -2.85
N GLY A 273 -12.83 -13.67 -3.88
CA GLY A 273 -13.58 -12.46 -4.21
C GLY A 273 -14.60 -12.07 -3.12
N THR A 274 -15.12 -13.02 -2.36
CA THR A 274 -16.01 -12.75 -1.21
C THR A 274 -15.19 -12.19 -0.04
N LEU A 275 -14.00 -12.70 0.20
CA LEU A 275 -13.08 -12.16 1.21
C LEU A 275 -12.61 -10.74 0.85
N CYS A 276 -12.32 -10.47 -0.44
CA CYS A 276 -12.00 -9.11 -0.90
C CYS A 276 -13.16 -8.14 -0.69
N GLU A 277 -14.41 -8.60 -0.82
CA GLU A 277 -15.56 -7.77 -0.52
C GLU A 277 -15.61 -7.39 0.96
N LEU A 278 -15.41 -8.34 1.88
CA LEU A 278 -15.30 -8.04 3.31
C LEU A 278 -14.18 -7.02 3.58
N MET A 279 -13.03 -7.17 2.93
CA MET A 279 -11.93 -6.22 3.04
C MET A 279 -12.32 -4.81 2.59
N ARG A 280 -13.04 -4.69 1.47
CA ARG A 280 -13.51 -3.40 0.96
C ARG A 280 -14.52 -2.75 1.91
N GLN A 281 -15.43 -3.55 2.47
CA GLN A 281 -16.41 -3.06 3.44
C GLN A 281 -15.75 -2.58 4.75
N LEU A 282 -14.70 -3.24 5.20
CA LEU A 282 -13.92 -2.78 6.37
C LEU A 282 -13.21 -1.44 6.11
N CYS A 283 -12.65 -1.25 4.92
CA CYS A 283 -12.03 0.02 4.55
C CYS A 283 -13.08 1.11 4.31
N GLY A 284 -14.13 0.76 3.56
CA GLY A 284 -15.13 1.65 3.02
C GLY A 284 -14.68 2.38 1.74
N ASP A 285 -15.65 2.85 0.98
CA ASP A 285 -15.42 3.52 -0.30
C ASP A 285 -14.51 4.73 -0.16
N GLY A 286 -13.55 4.85 -1.08
CA GLY A 286 -12.55 5.92 -1.10
C GLY A 286 -11.36 5.70 -0.16
N SER A 287 -11.36 4.64 0.66
CA SER A 287 -10.25 4.32 1.57
C SER A 287 -9.37 3.16 1.08
N TYR A 288 -9.67 2.55 -0.04
CA TYR A 288 -8.81 1.54 -0.71
C TYR A 288 -8.58 1.88 -2.17
N ALA A 289 -7.51 1.34 -2.73
CA ALA A 289 -7.19 1.41 -4.16
C ALA A 289 -7.24 0.01 -4.79
N SER A 290 -7.63 -0.08 -6.07
CA SER A 290 -7.54 -1.32 -6.84
C SER A 290 -6.51 -1.12 -7.96
N ILE A 291 -5.29 -1.63 -7.75
CA ILE A 291 -4.17 -1.48 -8.68
C ILE A 291 -3.59 -2.85 -8.97
N PRO A 292 -3.90 -3.45 -10.13
CA PRO A 292 -3.36 -4.75 -10.55
C PRO A 292 -1.84 -4.75 -10.65
N LEU A 293 -1.22 -5.92 -10.47
CA LEU A 293 0.25 -6.08 -10.53
C LEU A 293 0.85 -5.59 -11.84
N SER A 294 0.15 -5.81 -12.97
CA SER A 294 0.57 -5.35 -14.31
C SER A 294 0.58 -3.82 -14.47
N GLU A 295 -0.09 -3.09 -13.59
CA GLU A 295 -0.25 -1.65 -13.66
C GLU A 295 0.65 -0.85 -12.72
N MET A 296 1.29 -1.52 -11.75
CA MET A 296 2.14 -0.87 -10.73
C MET A 296 3.28 0.00 -11.32
N GLY A 297 3.66 -0.23 -12.56
CA GLY A 297 4.70 0.54 -13.27
C GLY A 297 4.18 1.62 -14.22
N LYS A 298 2.85 1.77 -14.37
CA LYS A 298 2.25 2.74 -15.30
C LYS A 298 2.13 4.13 -14.67
N GLU A 299 2.20 5.16 -15.50
CA GLU A 299 2.00 6.54 -15.07
C GLU A 299 0.56 6.80 -14.62
N PHE A 300 0.39 7.69 -13.64
CA PHE A 300 -0.86 8.14 -13.04
C PHE A 300 -1.68 7.10 -12.26
N VAL A 301 -1.38 5.81 -12.37
CA VAL A 301 -2.13 4.73 -11.71
C VAL A 301 -1.97 4.73 -10.19
N LEU A 302 -0.88 5.28 -9.68
CA LEU A 302 -0.58 5.32 -8.25
C LEU A 302 -1.21 6.51 -7.51
N GLU A 303 -1.88 7.44 -8.20
CA GLU A 303 -2.50 8.62 -7.57
C GLU A 303 -3.50 8.26 -6.45
N PRO A 304 -4.35 7.22 -6.57
CA PRO A 304 -5.26 6.81 -5.51
C PRO A 304 -4.58 6.44 -4.17
N LEU A 305 -3.30 6.08 -4.19
CA LEU A 305 -2.56 5.74 -2.96
C LEU A 305 -2.45 6.92 -1.98
N THR A 306 -2.63 8.14 -2.45
CA THR A 306 -2.60 9.33 -1.59
C THR A 306 -3.73 9.39 -0.57
N HIS A 307 -4.79 8.60 -0.78
CA HIS A 307 -5.98 8.53 0.08
C HIS A 307 -6.28 7.13 0.59
N ALA A 308 -5.59 6.09 0.06
CA ALA A 308 -5.90 4.71 0.38
C ALA A 308 -5.12 4.24 1.61
N THR A 309 -5.78 3.45 2.47
CA THR A 309 -5.18 2.68 3.57
C THR A 309 -4.74 1.29 3.12
N SER A 310 -5.24 0.82 1.98
CA SER A 310 -4.93 -0.51 1.45
C SER A 310 -5.05 -0.57 -0.07
N ILE A 311 -4.38 -1.56 -0.66
CA ILE A 311 -4.57 -1.96 -2.06
C ILE A 311 -5.27 -3.32 -2.05
N ILE A 312 -6.45 -3.43 -2.68
CA ILE A 312 -7.23 -4.66 -2.73
C ILE A 312 -7.59 -4.93 -4.18
N VAL A 313 -7.05 -6.01 -4.73
CA VAL A 313 -7.28 -6.44 -6.12
C VAL A 313 -7.90 -7.83 -6.12
N ASP A 314 -9.13 -7.89 -6.57
CA ASP A 314 -9.96 -9.08 -6.63
C ASP A 314 -9.55 -10.01 -7.79
N GLU A 315 -9.06 -9.43 -8.88
CA GLU A 315 -8.68 -10.17 -10.07
C GLU A 315 -7.47 -9.53 -10.75
N ASN A 316 -6.47 -10.35 -11.07
CA ASN A 316 -5.35 -10.00 -11.93
C ASN A 316 -5.46 -10.77 -13.23
N ASP A 317 -5.03 -10.15 -14.34
CA ASP A 317 -5.05 -10.78 -15.65
C ASP A 317 -4.20 -12.06 -15.67
N VAL A 318 -4.71 -13.10 -16.31
CA VAL A 318 -3.98 -14.33 -16.62
C VAL A 318 -2.78 -13.98 -17.51
N GLY A 319 -1.63 -14.60 -17.26
CA GLY A 319 -0.40 -14.29 -17.99
C GLY A 319 0.28 -12.99 -17.59
N THR A 320 -0.11 -12.38 -16.46
CA THR A 320 0.51 -11.15 -15.95
C THR A 320 2.04 -11.28 -15.90
N TYR A 321 2.74 -10.29 -16.49
CA TYR A 321 4.20 -10.17 -16.44
C TYR A 321 4.63 -8.90 -15.71
N ILE A 322 5.42 -9.07 -14.64
CA ILE A 322 5.95 -7.97 -13.84
C ILE A 322 7.38 -7.67 -14.31
N ASP A 323 7.55 -6.69 -15.20
CA ASP A 323 8.88 -6.25 -15.68
C ASP A 323 9.59 -5.35 -14.67
N LYS A 324 8.85 -4.44 -14.04
CA LYS A 324 9.38 -3.41 -13.12
C LYS A 324 8.87 -3.62 -11.69
N ALA A 325 9.56 -4.47 -10.92
CA ALA A 325 9.20 -4.75 -9.53
C ALA A 325 9.61 -3.65 -8.53
N ALA A 326 10.30 -2.59 -8.97
CA ALA A 326 10.82 -1.57 -8.06
C ALA A 326 9.70 -0.84 -7.30
N ASN A 327 8.67 -0.35 -8.01
CA ASN A 327 7.53 0.32 -7.38
C ASN A 327 6.76 -0.65 -6.47
N LEU A 328 6.52 -1.89 -6.92
CA LEU A 328 5.87 -2.92 -6.11
C LEU A 328 6.61 -3.15 -4.79
N LYS A 329 7.94 -3.32 -4.84
CA LYS A 329 8.76 -3.49 -3.63
C LYS A 329 8.71 -2.26 -2.72
N ALA A 330 8.80 -1.06 -3.30
CA ALA A 330 8.74 0.20 -2.55
C ALA A 330 7.38 0.41 -1.86
N ILE A 331 6.28 0.08 -2.55
CA ILE A 331 4.92 0.15 -1.99
C ILE A 331 4.79 -0.81 -0.80
N ILE A 332 5.28 -2.05 -0.91
CA ILE A 332 5.19 -3.06 0.15
C ILE A 332 6.02 -2.67 1.39
N THR A 333 7.19 -2.06 1.20
CA THR A 333 8.07 -1.67 2.33
C THR A 333 7.84 -0.25 2.84
N GLY A 334 6.88 0.47 2.26
CA GLY A 334 6.63 1.86 2.63
C GLY A 334 7.81 2.78 2.29
N ASP A 335 8.56 2.48 1.24
CA ASP A 335 9.60 3.37 0.73
C ASP A 335 8.97 4.53 -0.05
N VAL A 336 9.76 5.58 -0.27
CA VAL A 336 9.30 6.74 -1.03
C VAL A 336 9.17 6.37 -2.50
N ILE A 337 7.99 6.65 -3.06
CA ILE A 337 7.69 6.51 -4.49
C ILE A 337 7.34 7.88 -5.07
N GLN A 338 7.57 8.03 -6.37
CA GLN A 338 7.12 9.21 -7.10
C GLN A 338 5.75 8.92 -7.73
N ILE A 339 4.75 9.72 -7.37
CA ILE A 339 3.40 9.64 -7.91
C ILE A 339 3.20 10.77 -8.92
N ASN A 340 3.05 10.39 -10.20
CA ASN A 340 2.66 11.31 -11.25
C ASN A 340 1.16 11.59 -11.16
N ARG A 341 0.77 12.87 -11.21
CA ARG A 341 -0.63 13.31 -11.16
C ARG A 341 -1.00 14.05 -12.43
N LYS A 342 -2.19 13.78 -12.94
CA LYS A 342 -2.63 14.39 -14.20
C LYS A 342 -2.79 15.91 -14.02
N PHE A 343 -2.13 16.70 -14.87
CA PHE A 343 -2.13 18.17 -14.84
C PHE A 343 -1.61 18.81 -13.55
N LYS A 344 -0.90 18.06 -12.69
CA LYS A 344 -0.31 18.55 -11.45
C LYS A 344 1.16 18.14 -11.37
N MET A 345 1.90 18.78 -10.48
CA MET A 345 3.28 18.38 -10.19
C MET A 345 3.30 16.97 -9.56
N PRO A 346 4.27 16.13 -9.96
CA PRO A 346 4.50 14.87 -9.29
C PRO A 346 4.77 15.07 -7.79
N ILE A 347 4.38 14.12 -6.97
CA ILE A 347 4.69 14.15 -5.53
C ILE A 347 5.58 12.97 -5.14
N ALA A 348 6.51 13.21 -4.23
CA ALA A 348 7.15 12.15 -3.48
C ALA A 348 6.19 11.71 -2.36
N PHE A 349 5.82 10.44 -2.33
CA PHE A 349 4.83 9.92 -1.40
C PHE A 349 5.29 8.59 -0.78
N ARG A 350 4.92 8.37 0.46
CA ARG A 350 5.14 7.12 1.18
C ARG A 350 3.79 6.45 1.45
N PHE A 351 3.53 5.34 0.76
CA PHE A 351 2.37 4.52 1.06
C PHE A 351 2.67 3.66 2.31
N CYS A 352 1.78 3.71 3.29
CA CYS A 352 1.92 2.95 4.54
C CYS A 352 0.78 1.94 4.74
N GLY A 353 0.04 1.63 3.69
CA GLY A 353 -1.05 0.66 3.73
C GLY A 353 -0.60 -0.78 3.45
N PHE A 354 -1.55 -1.69 3.52
CA PHE A 354 -1.34 -3.10 3.19
C PHE A 354 -1.85 -3.45 1.79
N MET A 355 -1.25 -4.44 1.15
CA MET A 355 -1.61 -4.86 -0.20
C MET A 355 -2.09 -6.31 -0.23
N VAL A 356 -3.24 -6.52 -0.88
CA VAL A 356 -3.81 -7.84 -1.19
C VAL A 356 -4.02 -7.96 -2.70
N GLN A 357 -3.56 -9.06 -3.29
CA GLN A 357 -3.70 -9.38 -4.70
C GLN A 357 -4.31 -10.79 -4.84
N CYS A 358 -5.43 -10.93 -5.56
CA CYS A 358 -5.96 -12.25 -5.91
C CYS A 358 -5.40 -12.71 -7.24
N LEU A 359 -4.99 -13.98 -7.27
CA LEU A 359 -4.35 -14.61 -8.41
C LEU A 359 -5.07 -15.92 -8.76
N ASN A 360 -5.38 -16.10 -10.04
CA ASN A 360 -5.84 -17.37 -10.61
C ASN A 360 -4.73 -18.09 -11.38
N GLU A 361 -3.65 -17.38 -11.69
CA GLU A 361 -2.42 -17.90 -12.26
C GLU A 361 -1.24 -17.19 -11.61
N MET A 362 -0.14 -17.91 -11.44
CA MET A 362 1.10 -17.33 -10.91
C MET A 362 1.70 -16.33 -11.90
N PRO A 363 1.91 -15.05 -11.53
CA PRO A 363 2.44 -14.05 -12.45
C PRO A 363 3.90 -14.33 -12.76
N ARG A 364 4.29 -14.13 -14.02
CA ARG A 364 5.71 -14.18 -14.41
C ARG A 364 6.41 -12.90 -13.97
N ILE A 365 7.66 -13.04 -13.50
CA ILE A 365 8.43 -11.90 -13.01
C ILE A 365 9.87 -11.92 -13.52
N LYS A 366 10.39 -10.71 -13.79
CA LYS A 366 11.80 -10.53 -14.15
C LYS A 366 12.73 -10.52 -12.93
N ASP A 367 12.29 -9.96 -11.82
CA ASP A 367 13.06 -9.86 -10.57
C ASP A 367 12.92 -11.13 -9.73
N LYS A 368 13.90 -12.04 -9.85
CA LYS A 368 13.96 -13.32 -9.12
C LYS A 368 14.81 -13.22 -7.84
N SER A 369 14.97 -12.02 -7.30
CA SER A 369 15.78 -11.81 -6.09
C SER A 369 15.01 -12.19 -4.83
N ASP A 370 15.74 -12.55 -3.77
CA ASP A 370 15.15 -12.75 -2.44
C ASP A 370 14.49 -11.50 -1.91
N SER A 371 15.03 -10.35 -2.29
CA SER A 371 14.43 -9.06 -1.99
C SER A 371 13.00 -8.95 -2.52
N PHE A 372 12.66 -9.64 -3.61
CA PHE A 372 11.30 -9.74 -4.10
C PHE A 372 10.51 -10.81 -3.30
N TYR A 373 10.99 -12.04 -3.26
CA TYR A 373 10.24 -13.18 -2.71
C TYR A 373 9.87 -13.02 -1.23
N ARG A 374 10.76 -12.49 -0.39
CA ARG A 374 10.48 -12.30 1.05
C ARG A 374 9.32 -11.32 1.34
N ARG A 375 8.89 -10.54 0.34
CA ARG A 375 7.80 -9.57 0.44
C ARG A 375 6.44 -10.14 0.07
N GLN A 376 6.37 -11.35 -0.45
CA GLN A 376 5.13 -12.01 -0.82
C GLN A 376 4.74 -13.05 0.22
N LEU A 377 3.53 -12.94 0.73
CA LEU A 377 2.86 -13.97 1.51
C LEU A 377 1.84 -14.66 0.61
N PHE A 378 2.21 -15.81 0.04
CA PHE A 378 1.31 -16.62 -0.76
C PHE A 378 0.37 -17.39 0.15
N ILE A 379 -0.93 -17.16 0.01
CA ILE A 379 -1.97 -17.84 0.79
C ILE A 379 -2.77 -18.71 -0.18
N PRO A 380 -2.63 -20.04 -0.11
CA PRO A 380 -3.35 -20.95 -0.97
C PRO A 380 -4.85 -21.02 -0.59
N PHE A 381 -5.71 -21.07 -1.61
CA PHE A 381 -7.15 -21.29 -1.51
C PHE A 381 -7.51 -22.59 -2.24
N ASP A 382 -7.40 -23.70 -1.53
CA ASP A 382 -7.51 -25.04 -2.12
C ASP A 382 -8.95 -25.55 -2.18
N LYS A 383 -9.90 -24.88 -1.46
CA LYS A 383 -11.32 -25.23 -1.49
C LYS A 383 -12.03 -24.67 -2.72
N CYS A 384 -13.03 -25.40 -3.19
CA CYS A 384 -13.90 -24.99 -4.28
C CYS A 384 -15.37 -25.09 -3.84
N PHE A 385 -16.12 -24.01 -4.02
CA PHE A 385 -17.53 -23.91 -3.63
C PHE A 385 -18.48 -24.01 -4.82
N THR A 386 -18.01 -24.45 -5.99
CA THR A 386 -18.86 -24.61 -7.20
C THR A 386 -20.08 -25.48 -6.92
N GLY A 387 -21.26 -24.95 -7.21
CA GLY A 387 -22.54 -25.58 -6.92
C GLY A 387 -23.04 -25.46 -5.48
N LYS A 388 -22.29 -24.74 -4.63
CA LYS A 388 -22.63 -24.42 -3.23
C LYS A 388 -22.52 -22.94 -2.94
N GLU A 389 -22.53 -22.10 -3.99
CA GLU A 389 -22.36 -20.66 -3.85
C GLU A 389 -23.53 -20.03 -3.10
N ARG A 390 -23.23 -19.32 -2.04
CA ARG A 390 -24.18 -18.53 -1.25
C ARG A 390 -23.99 -17.04 -1.55
N LYS A 391 -24.58 -16.57 -2.64
CA LYS A 391 -24.41 -15.19 -3.14
C LYS A 391 -24.83 -14.12 -2.14
N TYR A 392 -25.79 -14.43 -1.28
CA TYR A 392 -26.27 -13.54 -0.23
C TYR A 392 -25.18 -13.19 0.79
N ILE A 393 -24.17 -14.06 1.01
CA ILE A 393 -23.03 -13.73 1.88
C ILE A 393 -22.31 -12.49 1.34
N LYS A 394 -21.94 -12.50 0.06
CA LYS A 394 -21.21 -11.40 -0.58
C LYS A 394 -22.05 -10.13 -0.72
N HIS A 395 -23.35 -10.26 -1.03
CA HIS A 395 -24.18 -9.13 -1.43
C HIS A 395 -25.07 -8.56 -0.31
N ASP A 396 -25.18 -9.26 0.83
CA ASP A 396 -25.98 -8.83 1.97
C ASP A 396 -25.18 -8.95 3.28
N TYR A 397 -24.84 -10.19 3.71
CA TYR A 397 -24.34 -10.42 5.08
C TYR A 397 -23.06 -9.67 5.40
N LEU A 398 -22.11 -9.60 4.45
CA LEU A 398 -20.85 -8.86 4.60
C LEU A 398 -21.02 -7.33 4.54
N HIS A 399 -22.23 -6.82 4.27
CA HIS A 399 -22.53 -5.39 4.31
C HIS A 399 -23.24 -4.97 5.60
N ARG A 400 -23.64 -5.94 6.43
CA ARG A 400 -24.38 -5.66 7.66
C ARG A 400 -23.47 -5.04 8.71
N PRO A 401 -23.89 -3.91 9.34
CA PRO A 401 -23.06 -3.22 10.32
C PRO A 401 -22.60 -4.10 11.48
N GLU A 402 -23.50 -4.95 12.01
CA GLU A 402 -23.20 -5.84 13.14
C GLU A 402 -22.13 -6.88 12.81
N VAL A 403 -22.07 -7.38 11.57
CA VAL A 403 -21.03 -8.30 11.09
C VAL A 403 -19.70 -7.56 10.96
N LEU A 404 -19.71 -6.38 10.34
CA LEU A 404 -18.52 -5.57 10.15
C LEU A 404 -17.93 -5.07 11.48
N GLU A 405 -18.78 -4.62 12.41
CA GLU A 405 -18.36 -4.21 13.75
C GLU A 405 -17.69 -5.36 14.51
N TYR A 406 -18.26 -6.58 14.39
CA TYR A 406 -17.64 -7.76 15.01
C TYR A 406 -16.28 -8.10 14.39
N VAL A 407 -16.18 -8.11 13.05
CA VAL A 407 -14.90 -8.36 12.37
C VAL A 407 -13.86 -7.33 12.78
N LEU A 408 -14.23 -6.04 12.79
CA LEU A 408 -13.33 -4.97 13.22
C LEU A 408 -12.91 -5.13 14.68
N TYR A 409 -13.86 -5.43 15.57
CA TYR A 409 -13.58 -5.72 16.98
C TYR A 409 -12.57 -6.88 17.12
N LYS A 410 -12.81 -8.00 16.44
CA LYS A 410 -11.94 -9.18 16.51
C LYS A 410 -10.52 -8.85 16.09
N VAL A 411 -10.33 -8.27 14.90
CA VAL A 411 -8.98 -8.01 14.35
C VAL A 411 -8.22 -6.94 15.11
N LEU A 412 -8.90 -5.95 15.69
CA LEU A 412 -8.27 -4.91 16.50
C LEU A 412 -7.91 -5.38 17.92
N ASN A 413 -8.55 -6.45 18.41
CA ASN A 413 -8.23 -7.05 19.71
C ASN A 413 -7.21 -8.21 19.63
N MET A 414 -6.80 -8.64 18.43
CA MET A 414 -5.62 -9.48 18.24
C MET A 414 -4.34 -8.71 18.63
N ASN A 415 -3.25 -9.46 18.95
CA ASN A 415 -1.99 -8.87 19.39
C ASN A 415 -0.84 -9.34 18.49
N TYR A 416 -0.59 -8.63 17.38
CA TYR A 416 0.48 -8.93 16.43
C TYR A 416 0.95 -7.68 15.68
N TYR A 417 2.21 -7.67 15.27
CA TYR A 417 2.84 -6.64 14.43
C TYR A 417 3.61 -7.25 13.25
N THR A 418 3.53 -8.56 13.10
CA THR A 418 4.06 -9.34 11.98
C THR A 418 3.02 -10.37 11.58
N LEU A 419 2.97 -10.70 10.29
CA LEU A 419 2.07 -11.73 9.77
C LEU A 419 2.67 -13.11 9.96
N SER A 420 1.84 -14.09 10.28
CA SER A 420 2.21 -15.50 10.31
C SER A 420 2.54 -16.02 8.92
N GLU A 421 3.49 -16.93 8.84
CA GLU A 421 3.90 -17.63 7.62
C GLU A 421 3.74 -19.15 7.80
N PRO A 422 2.52 -19.68 7.72
CA PRO A 422 2.26 -21.11 7.84
C PRO A 422 3.07 -21.94 6.84
N ALA A 423 3.30 -23.21 7.15
CA ALA A 423 4.01 -24.12 6.26
C ALA A 423 3.37 -24.21 4.85
N ALA A 424 2.04 -24.10 4.76
CA ALA A 424 1.33 -24.06 3.47
C ALA A 424 1.69 -22.81 2.66
N CYS A 425 1.80 -21.64 3.28
CA CYS A 425 2.24 -20.40 2.62
C CYS A 425 3.68 -20.50 2.13
N LEU A 426 4.58 -21.09 2.92
CA LEU A 426 5.98 -21.29 2.53
C LEU A 426 6.11 -22.26 1.37
N ARG A 427 5.30 -23.35 1.35
CA ARG A 427 5.23 -24.27 0.18
C ARG A 427 4.76 -23.51 -1.05
N ALA A 428 3.64 -22.78 -1.00
CA ALA A 428 3.12 -22.03 -2.13
C ALA A 428 4.13 -20.98 -2.67
N LEU A 429 4.87 -20.32 -1.78
CA LEU A 429 5.97 -19.42 -2.18
C LEU A 429 7.10 -20.19 -2.88
N ASN A 430 7.43 -21.38 -2.39
CA ASN A 430 8.46 -22.21 -3.02
C ASN A 430 8.01 -22.68 -4.40
N ASP A 431 6.77 -23.16 -4.54
CA ASP A 431 6.17 -23.55 -5.83
C ASP A 431 6.20 -22.37 -6.82
N TYR A 432 5.93 -21.15 -6.35
CA TYR A 432 6.08 -19.96 -7.17
C TYR A 432 7.53 -19.71 -7.62
N LYS A 433 8.52 -19.87 -6.73
CA LYS A 433 9.94 -19.77 -7.11
C LYS A 433 10.30 -20.79 -8.18
N MET A 434 9.81 -22.02 -8.04
CA MET A 434 10.00 -23.10 -9.03
C MET A 434 9.35 -22.74 -10.36
N TYR A 435 8.09 -22.31 -10.35
CA TYR A 435 7.35 -21.92 -11.55
C TYR A 435 8.06 -20.84 -12.40
N VAL A 436 8.65 -19.83 -11.75
CA VAL A 436 9.28 -18.70 -12.47
C VAL A 436 10.75 -18.90 -12.78
N ASP A 437 11.40 -19.97 -12.25
CA ASP A 437 12.83 -20.20 -12.42
C ASP A 437 13.15 -21.61 -12.96
N PRO A 438 13.33 -21.75 -14.29
CA PRO A 438 13.67 -23.05 -14.90
C PRO A 438 14.95 -23.68 -14.35
N ILE A 439 15.90 -22.88 -13.82
CA ILE A 439 17.13 -23.44 -13.24
C ILE A 439 16.86 -24.04 -11.87
N ARG A 440 15.95 -23.47 -11.09
CA ARG A 440 15.47 -24.07 -9.84
C ARG A 440 14.73 -25.37 -10.12
N GLN A 441 13.79 -25.38 -11.09
CA GLN A 441 13.09 -26.59 -11.49
C GLN A 441 14.08 -27.71 -11.88
N TYR A 442 15.07 -27.36 -12.71
CA TYR A 442 16.12 -28.28 -13.12
C TYR A 442 16.91 -28.82 -11.91
N LEU A 443 17.33 -27.97 -10.98
CA LEU A 443 18.09 -28.43 -9.81
C LEU A 443 17.24 -29.30 -8.89
N ASP A 444 16.01 -28.92 -8.63
CA ASP A 444 15.08 -29.69 -7.78
C ASP A 444 14.81 -31.08 -8.33
N GLU A 445 14.69 -31.22 -9.68
CA GLU A 445 14.46 -32.48 -10.33
C GLU A 445 15.70 -33.40 -10.27
N PHE A 446 16.92 -32.85 -10.35
CA PHE A 446 18.12 -33.68 -10.58
C PHE A 446 19.09 -33.70 -9.40
N ILE A 447 19.11 -32.74 -8.49
CA ILE A 447 20.20 -32.61 -7.51
C ILE A 447 20.35 -33.84 -6.61
N ASP A 448 19.24 -34.46 -6.21
CA ASP A 448 19.22 -35.67 -5.39
C ASP A 448 19.39 -36.94 -6.19
N ASN A 449 19.19 -36.90 -7.51
CA ASN A 449 19.24 -38.04 -8.42
C ASN A 449 20.64 -38.31 -8.97
N PHE A 450 21.59 -37.37 -8.81
CA PHE A 450 22.97 -37.62 -9.29
C PHE A 450 23.60 -38.77 -8.53
N VAL A 451 24.11 -39.74 -9.27
CA VAL A 451 24.86 -40.90 -8.73
C VAL A 451 26.28 -40.49 -8.33
N TRP A 452 26.84 -39.48 -9.00
CA TRP A 452 28.19 -39.02 -8.72
C TRP A 452 28.20 -38.01 -7.55
N ASP A 453 29.24 -38.14 -6.70
CA ASP A 453 29.47 -37.18 -5.63
C ASP A 453 30.15 -35.88 -6.12
N PHE A 454 30.67 -35.90 -7.34
CA PHE A 454 31.17 -34.71 -8.05
C PHE A 454 30.54 -34.64 -9.43
N VAL A 455 29.87 -33.54 -9.75
CA VAL A 455 29.19 -33.31 -11.02
C VAL A 455 29.86 -32.17 -11.78
N PRO A 456 30.49 -32.45 -12.95
CA PRO A 456 31.14 -31.42 -13.76
C PRO A 456 30.15 -30.35 -14.25
N ASN A 457 30.58 -29.08 -14.26
CA ASN A 457 29.79 -27.97 -14.79
C ASN A 457 29.38 -28.16 -16.25
N SER A 458 30.18 -28.89 -17.03
CA SER A 458 29.85 -29.21 -18.41
C SER A 458 28.73 -30.24 -18.48
N PHE A 459 28.71 -31.23 -17.58
CA PHE A 459 27.62 -32.20 -17.47
C PHE A 459 26.32 -31.51 -17.05
N LEU A 460 26.35 -30.72 -16.00
CA LEU A 460 25.19 -29.94 -15.55
C LEU A 460 24.58 -29.12 -16.68
N TYR A 461 25.41 -28.46 -17.47
CA TYR A 461 24.92 -27.63 -18.57
C TYR A 461 24.41 -28.46 -19.77
N ASP A 462 25.07 -29.57 -20.10
CA ASP A 462 24.61 -30.44 -21.17
C ASP A 462 23.27 -31.11 -20.81
N LEU A 463 23.13 -31.58 -19.58
CA LEU A 463 21.85 -32.10 -19.06
C LEU A 463 20.77 -31.01 -19.06
N TYR A 464 21.08 -29.78 -18.58
CA TYR A 464 20.13 -28.66 -18.61
C TYR A 464 19.63 -28.35 -20.03
N LYS A 465 20.49 -28.40 -21.03
CA LYS A 465 20.09 -28.15 -22.42
C LYS A 465 19.05 -29.19 -22.92
N GLU A 466 19.29 -30.45 -22.68
CA GLU A 466 18.39 -31.51 -23.16
C GLU A 466 17.08 -31.49 -22.34
N TRP A 467 17.15 -31.34 -21.03
CA TRP A 467 15.98 -31.16 -20.19
C TRP A 467 15.14 -29.92 -20.59
N HIS A 468 15.78 -28.79 -20.86
CA HIS A 468 15.10 -27.58 -21.28
C HIS A 468 14.38 -27.71 -22.63
N LYS A 469 14.97 -28.44 -23.57
CA LYS A 469 14.32 -28.74 -24.86
C LYS A 469 13.03 -29.55 -24.68
N LEU A 470 13.04 -30.51 -23.76
CA LEU A 470 11.88 -31.36 -23.48
C LEU A 470 10.76 -30.61 -22.74
N ASN A 471 11.12 -29.77 -21.79
CA ASN A 471 10.15 -29.15 -20.87
C ASN A 471 9.70 -27.74 -21.28
N ALA A 472 10.56 -26.94 -21.91
CA ALA A 472 10.24 -25.52 -22.21
C ALA A 472 9.84 -25.28 -23.68
N GLY A 473 9.96 -26.25 -24.58
CA GLY A 473 9.52 -26.18 -25.98
C GLY A 473 10.09 -25.02 -26.82
N ASN A 474 10.95 -24.17 -26.27
CA ASN A 474 11.47 -22.97 -26.93
C ASN A 474 12.94 -22.70 -26.57
N GLU A 475 13.84 -22.93 -27.50
CA GLU A 475 15.29 -22.71 -27.32
C GLU A 475 15.65 -21.23 -27.04
N ARG A 476 14.79 -20.27 -27.41
CA ARG A 476 15.05 -18.84 -27.19
C ARG A 476 15.07 -18.43 -25.71
N SER A 477 14.45 -19.20 -24.84
CA SER A 477 14.44 -18.95 -23.38
C SER A 477 15.61 -19.61 -22.65
N MET A 478 16.38 -20.46 -23.31
CA MET A 478 17.49 -21.18 -22.71
C MET A 478 18.63 -20.24 -22.29
N LYS A 479 19.08 -20.38 -21.05
CA LYS A 479 20.20 -19.60 -20.53
C LYS A 479 21.54 -20.06 -21.13
N GLY A 480 22.39 -19.11 -21.47
CA GLY A 480 23.76 -19.43 -21.86
C GLY A 480 24.57 -19.99 -20.68
N LYS A 481 25.58 -20.82 -20.96
CA LYS A 481 26.37 -21.56 -19.96
C LYS A 481 26.88 -20.73 -18.80
N ASN A 482 27.42 -19.54 -19.04
CA ASN A 482 27.98 -18.70 -17.99
C ASN A 482 26.88 -18.16 -17.05
N THR A 483 25.74 -17.76 -17.60
CA THR A 483 24.58 -17.31 -16.83
C THR A 483 23.99 -18.45 -16.01
N PHE A 484 23.80 -19.63 -16.63
CA PHE A 484 23.34 -20.84 -15.97
C PHE A 484 24.20 -21.19 -14.75
N LEU A 485 25.54 -21.31 -14.93
CA LEU A 485 26.45 -21.66 -13.85
C LEU A 485 26.50 -20.60 -12.71
N LYS A 486 26.34 -19.34 -13.06
CA LYS A 486 26.24 -18.27 -12.05
C LYS A 486 24.97 -18.41 -11.21
N GLU A 487 23.84 -18.68 -11.85
CA GLU A 487 22.56 -18.88 -11.18
C GLU A 487 22.58 -20.17 -10.34
N VAL A 488 23.09 -21.31 -10.89
CA VAL A 488 23.30 -22.56 -10.15
C VAL A 488 24.10 -22.32 -8.87
N LYS A 489 25.25 -21.64 -8.97
CA LYS A 489 26.08 -21.30 -7.78
C LYS A 489 25.31 -20.53 -6.72
N THR A 490 24.48 -19.58 -7.15
CA THR A 490 23.69 -18.74 -6.23
C THR A 490 22.60 -19.56 -5.54
N ILE A 491 21.93 -20.44 -6.30
CA ILE A 491 20.84 -21.29 -5.80
C ILE A 491 21.39 -22.34 -4.84
N LEU A 492 22.47 -23.05 -5.21
CA LEU A 492 23.09 -24.08 -4.37
C LEU A 492 23.51 -23.53 -3.01
N LYS A 493 24.20 -22.41 -2.99
CA LYS A 493 24.68 -21.79 -1.74
C LYS A 493 23.56 -21.46 -0.76
N LYS A 494 22.33 -21.33 -1.26
CA LYS A 494 21.20 -20.82 -0.49
C LYS A 494 20.20 -21.91 -0.11
N ASP A 495 19.92 -22.80 -1.04
CA ASP A 495 18.76 -23.68 -0.92
C ASP A 495 19.17 -25.18 -0.82
N TYR A 496 20.47 -25.52 -0.95
CA TYR A 496 20.97 -26.90 -0.95
C TYR A 496 22.21 -27.04 -0.08
N ASP A 497 22.02 -27.28 1.20
CA ASP A 497 23.08 -27.35 2.21
C ASP A 497 24.03 -28.57 2.05
N ASP A 498 23.62 -29.60 1.30
CA ASP A 498 24.41 -30.82 1.05
C ASP A 498 25.40 -30.69 -0.14
N TRP A 499 25.33 -29.61 -0.92
CA TRP A 499 26.13 -29.42 -2.12
C TRP A 499 26.92 -28.12 -2.13
N GLU A 500 28.14 -28.18 -2.65
CA GLU A 500 29.02 -27.03 -2.76
C GLU A 500 29.68 -26.92 -4.13
N VAL A 501 30.08 -25.71 -4.52
CA VAL A 501 30.78 -25.44 -5.79
C VAL A 501 32.28 -25.56 -5.57
N ALA A 502 32.96 -26.37 -6.36
CA ALA A 502 34.40 -26.53 -6.30
C ALA A 502 35.14 -25.22 -6.69
N ASP A 503 35.98 -24.71 -5.80
CA ASP A 503 36.76 -23.49 -6.03
C ASP A 503 37.85 -23.68 -7.11
N SER A 504 38.40 -24.85 -7.22
CA SER A 504 39.43 -25.24 -8.19
C SER A 504 38.98 -26.39 -9.08
N PRO A 505 39.60 -26.54 -10.27
CA PRO A 505 39.35 -27.72 -11.11
C PRO A 505 39.80 -29.02 -10.43
N ILE A 506 38.94 -30.05 -10.50
CA ILE A 506 39.15 -31.38 -9.90
C ILE A 506 39.33 -32.41 -11.02
N ARG A 507 40.26 -33.37 -10.82
CA ARG A 507 40.45 -34.47 -11.73
C ARG A 507 39.34 -35.49 -11.54
N ALA A 508 38.56 -35.73 -12.59
CA ALA A 508 37.30 -36.49 -12.48
C ALA A 508 37.46 -38.00 -12.63
N THR A 509 38.65 -38.51 -12.97
CA THR A 509 38.91 -39.93 -13.39
C THR A 509 38.27 -40.99 -12.50
N THR A 510 38.28 -40.82 -11.18
CA THR A 510 37.71 -41.82 -10.23
C THR A 510 36.37 -41.38 -9.64
N LEU A 511 35.94 -40.18 -9.91
CA LEU A 511 34.73 -39.55 -9.31
C LEU A 511 33.50 -39.74 -10.21
N ILE A 512 33.69 -39.94 -11.52
CA ILE A 512 32.63 -40.16 -12.53
C ILE A 512 32.72 -41.53 -13.18
N ASN A 513 33.20 -42.52 -12.45
CA ASN A 513 33.42 -43.91 -12.95
C ASN A 513 32.24 -44.84 -12.68
N LYS A 514 31.17 -44.35 -12.04
CA LYS A 514 29.92 -45.09 -11.83
C LYS A 514 28.95 -44.79 -12.96
N GLU A 515 28.03 -45.73 -13.18
CA GLU A 515 26.90 -45.52 -14.09
C GLU A 515 26.07 -44.32 -13.65
N GLU A 516 25.83 -43.41 -14.59
CA GLU A 516 24.93 -42.27 -14.41
C GLU A 516 23.76 -42.41 -15.41
N PRO A 517 22.57 -42.87 -14.96
CA PRO A 517 21.44 -43.17 -15.85
C PRO A 517 21.02 -41.96 -16.69
N LEU A 518 21.15 -40.76 -16.16
CA LEU A 518 20.80 -39.50 -16.85
C LEU A 518 21.54 -39.33 -18.19
N ILE A 519 22.70 -40.00 -18.38
CA ILE A 519 23.41 -40.01 -19.67
C ILE A 519 22.55 -40.69 -20.74
N GLY A 520 21.90 -41.81 -20.38
CA GLY A 520 21.01 -42.55 -21.27
C GLY A 520 19.68 -41.87 -21.46
N ASP A 521 19.05 -41.45 -20.36
CA ASP A 521 17.71 -40.88 -20.34
C ASP A 521 17.61 -39.56 -21.15
N TYR A 522 18.67 -38.77 -21.14
CA TYR A 522 18.76 -37.50 -21.86
C TYR A 522 19.67 -37.50 -23.06
N ASP A 523 20.10 -38.70 -23.54
CA ASP A 523 20.98 -38.89 -24.70
C ASP A 523 22.22 -37.97 -24.70
N LEU A 524 22.91 -37.90 -23.58
CA LEU A 524 24.08 -37.02 -23.41
C LEU A 524 25.32 -37.60 -24.14
N VAL A 525 25.34 -37.47 -25.45
CA VAL A 525 26.33 -38.10 -26.35
C VAL A 525 27.77 -37.81 -25.96
N ASN A 526 28.07 -36.62 -25.50
CA ASN A 526 29.42 -36.19 -25.06
C ASN A 526 29.91 -36.93 -23.80
N TRP A 527 29.00 -37.58 -23.06
CA TRP A 527 29.26 -38.27 -21.79
C TRP A 527 29.15 -39.78 -21.92
N LYS A 528 28.68 -40.29 -23.09
CA LYS A 528 28.66 -41.71 -23.35
C LYS A 528 30.08 -42.25 -23.47
N ASN A 529 30.28 -43.45 -22.94
CA ASN A 529 31.55 -44.18 -23.11
C ASN A 529 31.81 -44.44 -24.61
N PRO A 530 32.89 -43.94 -25.20
CA PRO A 530 33.16 -44.09 -26.64
C PRO A 530 33.23 -45.54 -27.15
N GLN A 531 33.55 -46.51 -26.27
CA GLN A 531 33.62 -47.93 -26.62
C GLN A 531 32.22 -48.58 -26.71
N TYR A 532 31.21 -47.99 -26.10
CA TYR A 532 29.87 -48.56 -25.98
C TYR A 532 28.75 -47.58 -26.42
N LYS A 533 29.08 -46.47 -27.06
CA LYS A 533 28.14 -45.36 -27.39
C LYS A 533 26.94 -45.80 -28.25
N ASP A 534 27.09 -46.88 -29.03
CA ASP A 534 26.02 -47.40 -29.89
C ASP A 534 25.16 -48.48 -29.20
N ARG A 535 25.35 -48.70 -27.88
CA ARG A 535 24.60 -49.67 -27.09
C ARG A 535 23.86 -48.93 -25.95
N SER A 536 22.59 -49.22 -25.77
CA SER A 536 21.81 -48.78 -24.59
C SER A 536 22.12 -49.70 -23.40
N THR A 537 23.31 -49.62 -22.88
CA THR A 537 23.75 -50.45 -21.74
C THR A 537 24.32 -49.59 -20.64
N SER A 538 24.31 -50.08 -19.40
CA SER A 538 24.98 -49.52 -18.23
C SER A 538 26.42 -49.06 -18.52
N GLN A 539 27.14 -49.81 -19.36
CA GLN A 539 28.48 -49.48 -19.80
C GLN A 539 28.55 -48.22 -20.69
N ALA A 540 27.51 -47.95 -21.47
CA ALA A 540 27.43 -46.71 -22.26
C ALA A 540 27.23 -45.47 -21.36
N CYS A 541 26.54 -45.62 -20.24
CA CYS A 541 26.27 -44.57 -19.26
C CYS A 541 27.37 -44.40 -18.20
N THR A 542 28.48 -45.16 -18.31
CA THR A 542 29.66 -45.05 -17.45
C THR A 542 30.78 -44.36 -18.23
N PRO A 543 31.07 -43.07 -18.01
CA PRO A 543 32.16 -42.36 -18.66
C PRO A 543 33.48 -43.06 -18.38
N THR A 544 34.34 -43.21 -19.40
CA THR A 544 35.58 -43.98 -19.24
C THR A 544 36.61 -43.28 -18.37
N VAL A 545 37.37 -44.11 -17.66
CA VAL A 545 38.56 -43.78 -16.84
C VAL A 545 39.65 -43.00 -17.62
N GLN A 546 39.52 -42.81 -18.91
CA GLN A 546 40.44 -42.00 -19.74
C GLN A 546 40.14 -40.48 -19.73
N CYS A 547 39.20 -40.01 -18.93
CA CYS A 547 39.08 -38.59 -18.68
C CYS A 547 40.24 -38.07 -17.82
N THR A 548 41.40 -37.90 -18.46
CA THR A 548 42.55 -37.22 -17.85
C THR A 548 42.31 -35.71 -17.60
N LYS A 549 41.11 -35.25 -17.92
CA LYS A 549 40.72 -33.83 -17.82
C LYS A 549 40.33 -33.45 -16.41
N THR A 550 40.67 -32.23 -16.03
CA THR A 550 40.17 -31.57 -14.83
C THR A 550 38.91 -30.79 -15.16
N TYR A 551 37.94 -30.82 -14.26
CA TYR A 551 36.66 -30.12 -14.40
C TYR A 551 36.41 -29.22 -13.20
N ARG A 552 35.80 -28.05 -13.42
CA ARG A 552 35.05 -27.34 -12.39
C ARG A 552 33.67 -27.98 -12.29
N GLY A 553 33.13 -28.03 -11.08
CA GLY A 553 31.84 -28.68 -10.85
C GLY A 553 31.27 -28.36 -9.46
N ILE A 554 30.28 -29.14 -9.11
CA ILE A 554 29.67 -29.17 -7.78
C ILE A 554 29.98 -30.50 -7.11
N TYR A 555 30.00 -30.56 -5.78
CA TYR A 555 30.26 -31.79 -5.05
C TYR A 555 29.39 -31.90 -3.79
N ARG A 556 29.11 -33.18 -3.37
CA ARG A 556 28.44 -33.44 -2.10
C ARG A 556 29.39 -33.19 -0.93
N ILE A 557 28.95 -32.39 0.06
CA ILE A 557 29.78 -32.01 1.23
C ILE A 557 30.20 -33.24 2.04
N LYS A 558 29.30 -34.24 2.18
CA LYS A 558 29.63 -35.54 2.85
C LYS A 558 30.77 -36.33 2.19
N ALA A 559 30.98 -36.14 0.91
CA ALA A 559 32.06 -36.76 0.13
C ALA A 559 33.29 -35.85 -0.08
N ALA A 560 33.30 -34.66 0.55
CA ALA A 560 34.30 -33.64 0.30
C ALA A 560 35.76 -34.12 0.43
N GLN A 561 36.10 -34.99 1.41
CA GLN A 561 37.44 -35.53 1.58
C GLN A 561 37.87 -36.37 0.38
N THR A 562 36.97 -37.19 -0.17
CA THR A 562 37.24 -38.03 -1.35
C THR A 562 37.37 -37.20 -2.63
N VAL A 563 36.56 -36.14 -2.74
CA VAL A 563 36.50 -35.27 -3.92
C VAL A 563 37.68 -34.29 -3.95
N LEU A 564 38.02 -33.68 -2.84
CA LEU A 564 39.04 -32.63 -2.77
C LEU A 564 40.46 -33.18 -2.73
N ASN A 565 40.67 -34.42 -2.23
CA ASN A 565 41.98 -35.09 -2.20
C ASN A 565 42.32 -35.84 -3.50
N ASN A 566 41.58 -35.63 -4.58
CA ASN A 566 41.84 -36.25 -5.88
C ASN A 566 42.47 -35.18 -6.83
N PRO A 567 43.82 -35.01 -6.83
CA PRO A 567 44.52 -33.98 -7.55
C PRO A 567 44.51 -34.14 -9.09
#